data_74e3b9f91c3f427fc25f1d299ac16a91
#
_entry.id   74e3b9f91c3f427fc25f1d299ac16a91
#
_cell.length_a   1.000
_cell.length_b   1.000
_cell.length_c   1.000
_cell.angle_alpha   90.00
_cell.angle_beta   90.00
_cell.angle_gamma   90.00
#
_symmetry.space_group_name_H-M   'P 1'
#
loop_
_entity.id
_entity.type
_entity.pdbx_description
1 polymer ?
#
loop_
_entity_poly.entity_id
_entity_poly.type
_entity_poly.pdbx_seq_one_letter_code
_entity_poly.pdbx_strand_id
1 'polypeptide(L)'
;MIDLHTHILPPQLPDLRRLTGYGGWVSYEDESNGCKRMVIDGKAFRTVEPNCWDAEARLRDMARDGVRLQVLSTVPVMFSYWAQPQHAHDLARVLNDHIAEVVAAWPTRFLGLGTLPMQDPARAIRELERCRRDLGFPGVQIGSHVNGQNLDDLALYPIFEAAQELDACVFVHPWDMLARDRMSRHWLPWLVGMPTETALAACSL
;
A
#
# COMPACT_ATOMS: atom_id res chain seq x y z
N MET A 1 23.23 -1.29 -1.81
CA MET A 1 22.20 -0.21 -1.66
C MET A 1 21.01 -0.79 -0.91
N ILE A 2 20.28 0.04 -0.12
CA ILE A 2 18.99 -0.28 0.48
C ILE A 2 17.94 0.57 -0.23
N ASP A 3 16.86 -0.06 -0.66
CA ASP A 3 15.74 0.62 -1.32
C ASP A 3 14.54 0.63 -0.36
N LEU A 4 14.18 1.82 0.12
CA LEU A 4 13.16 1.99 1.16
C LEU A 4 11.74 2.15 0.60
N HIS A 5 11.59 2.37 -0.71
CA HIS A 5 10.29 2.66 -1.32
C HIS A 5 10.00 1.72 -2.49
N THR A 6 9.46 0.57 -2.16
CA THR A 6 9.07 -0.42 -3.17
C THR A 6 7.69 -1.00 -2.88
N HIS A 7 7.02 -1.48 -3.93
CA HIS A 7 5.68 -2.05 -3.80
C HIS A 7 5.66 -3.50 -4.27
N ILE A 8 4.89 -4.33 -3.59
CA ILE A 8 4.59 -5.69 -3.99
C ILE A 8 3.08 -5.94 -3.88
N LEU A 9 2.58 -6.84 -4.69
CA LEU A 9 1.19 -7.26 -4.75
C LEU A 9 1.11 -8.78 -4.57
N PRO A 10 0.06 -9.33 -3.99
CA PRO A 10 -0.21 -10.76 -4.05
C PRO A 10 -0.31 -11.22 -5.51
N PRO A 11 0.15 -12.43 -5.85
CA PRO A 11 0.01 -12.98 -7.21
C PRO A 11 -1.45 -13.18 -7.60
N GLN A 12 -2.34 -13.30 -6.62
CA GLN A 12 -3.78 -13.42 -6.78
C GLN A 12 -4.49 -12.59 -5.70
N LEU A 13 -5.62 -12.01 -6.06
CA LEU A 13 -6.51 -11.31 -5.13
C LEU A 13 -7.83 -12.09 -5.00
N PRO A 14 -8.47 -12.07 -3.82
CA PRO A 14 -9.82 -12.58 -3.69
C PRO A 14 -10.78 -11.76 -4.56
N ASP A 15 -11.84 -12.38 -5.05
CA ASP A 15 -12.92 -11.66 -5.76
C ASP A 15 -13.72 -10.81 -4.77
N LEU A 16 -13.16 -9.65 -4.42
CA LEU A 16 -13.74 -8.73 -3.46
C LEU A 16 -15.08 -8.19 -3.93
N ARG A 17 -15.27 -7.98 -5.24
CA ARG A 17 -16.56 -7.54 -5.78
C ARG A 17 -17.67 -8.55 -5.47
N ARG A 18 -17.41 -9.83 -5.66
CA ARG A 18 -18.36 -10.89 -5.32
C ARG A 18 -18.58 -11.02 -3.81
N LEU A 19 -17.51 -10.90 -3.02
CA LEU A 19 -17.57 -11.06 -1.57
C LEU A 19 -18.30 -9.89 -0.89
N THR A 20 -18.13 -8.67 -1.39
CA THR A 20 -18.65 -7.46 -0.77
C THR A 20 -19.96 -6.96 -1.38
N GLY A 21 -20.26 -7.35 -2.62
CA GLY A 21 -21.45 -6.94 -3.36
C GLY A 21 -21.36 -5.56 -4.02
N TYR A 22 -20.17 -4.91 -4.04
CA TYR A 22 -19.99 -3.62 -4.70
C TYR A 22 -18.63 -3.54 -5.43
N GLY A 23 -18.49 -2.55 -6.34
CA GLY A 23 -17.30 -2.34 -7.17
C GLY A 23 -16.24 -1.47 -6.51
N GLY A 24 -15.28 -0.99 -7.34
CA GLY A 24 -14.15 -0.17 -6.92
C GLY A 24 -12.89 -0.97 -6.55
N TRP A 25 -13.00 -2.28 -6.45
CA TRP A 25 -11.89 -3.16 -6.11
C TRP A 25 -10.97 -3.42 -7.28
N VAL A 26 -9.67 -3.52 -6.98
CA VAL A 26 -8.68 -3.99 -7.97
C VAL A 26 -8.83 -5.48 -8.18
N SER A 27 -8.78 -5.89 -9.44
CA SER A 27 -8.67 -7.27 -9.88
C SER A 27 -7.55 -7.41 -10.92
N TYR A 28 -7.16 -8.62 -11.26
CA TYR A 28 -6.14 -8.89 -12.26
C TYR A 28 -6.72 -9.62 -13.47
N GLU A 29 -6.18 -9.28 -14.64
CA GLU A 29 -6.30 -10.03 -15.88
C GLU A 29 -4.89 -10.43 -16.31
N ASP A 30 -4.67 -11.72 -16.57
CA ASP A 30 -3.39 -12.21 -17.06
C ASP A 30 -3.21 -11.83 -18.54
N GLU A 31 -2.02 -11.34 -18.89
CA GLU A 31 -1.65 -11.01 -20.27
C GLU A 31 -0.72 -12.09 -20.87
N SER A 32 -0.80 -12.28 -22.19
CA SER A 32 -0.02 -13.32 -22.90
C SER A 32 1.50 -13.16 -22.82
N ASN A 33 1.98 -11.97 -22.46
CA ASN A 33 3.40 -11.63 -22.27
C ASN A 33 3.92 -11.94 -20.86
N GLY A 34 3.09 -12.55 -19.99
CA GLY A 34 3.43 -12.83 -18.58
C GLY A 34 3.27 -11.66 -17.64
N CYS A 35 2.74 -10.54 -18.11
CA CYS A 35 2.34 -9.39 -17.27
C CYS A 35 0.94 -9.59 -16.70
N LYS A 36 0.57 -8.75 -15.74
CA LYS A 36 -0.80 -8.65 -15.24
C LYS A 36 -1.35 -7.25 -15.51
N ARG A 37 -2.59 -7.20 -15.98
CA ARG A 37 -3.34 -5.96 -16.06
C ARG A 37 -4.17 -5.79 -14.79
N MET A 38 -3.93 -4.72 -14.05
CA MET A 38 -4.78 -4.29 -12.95
C MET A 38 -6.02 -3.61 -13.53
N VAL A 39 -7.19 -4.04 -13.07
CA VAL A 39 -8.49 -3.58 -13.57
C VAL A 39 -9.36 -3.13 -12.40
N ILE A 40 -10.08 -2.02 -12.55
CA ILE A 40 -11.08 -1.52 -11.59
C ILE A 40 -12.38 -1.32 -12.35
N ASP A 41 -13.43 -2.04 -11.97
CA ASP A 41 -14.76 -1.99 -12.60
C ASP A 41 -14.72 -2.14 -14.14
N GLY A 42 -13.91 -3.09 -14.62
CA GLY A 42 -13.74 -3.37 -16.05
C GLY A 42 -12.88 -2.35 -16.81
N LYS A 43 -12.30 -1.37 -16.13
CA LYS A 43 -11.38 -0.38 -16.74
C LYS A 43 -9.95 -0.69 -16.38
N ALA A 44 -9.08 -0.74 -17.40
CA ALA A 44 -7.65 -0.89 -17.19
C ALA A 44 -7.09 0.26 -16.35
N PHE A 45 -6.41 -0.07 -15.28
CA PHE A 45 -5.72 0.88 -14.41
C PHE A 45 -4.22 0.95 -14.74
N ARG A 46 -3.56 -0.20 -14.77
CA ARG A 46 -2.11 -0.31 -15.05
C ARG A 46 -1.76 -1.75 -15.43
N THR A 47 -0.80 -1.92 -16.33
CA THR A 47 -0.10 -3.20 -16.52
C THR A 47 1.13 -3.22 -15.62
N VAL A 48 1.39 -4.35 -14.97
CA VAL A 48 2.51 -4.58 -14.06
C VAL A 48 3.28 -5.84 -14.50
N GLU A 49 4.60 -5.81 -14.30
CA GLU A 49 5.51 -6.88 -14.66
C GLU A 49 5.66 -7.92 -13.52
N PRO A 50 6.21 -9.12 -13.79
CA PRO A 50 6.35 -10.17 -12.79
C PRO A 50 7.04 -9.75 -11.50
N ASN A 51 8.03 -8.86 -11.53
CA ASN A 51 8.70 -8.34 -10.33
C ASN A 51 7.77 -7.59 -9.35
N CYS A 52 6.56 -7.27 -9.76
CA CYS A 52 5.55 -6.67 -8.88
C CYS A 52 4.84 -7.68 -7.97
N TRP A 53 4.91 -8.99 -8.26
CA TRP A 53 4.27 -10.04 -7.43
C TRP A 53 5.13 -11.28 -7.22
N ASP A 54 6.15 -11.52 -8.06
CA ASP A 54 7.07 -12.64 -7.96
C ASP A 54 8.37 -12.18 -7.28
N ALA A 55 8.59 -12.68 -6.07
CA ALA A 55 9.76 -12.33 -5.29
C ALA A 55 11.07 -12.82 -5.96
N GLU A 56 11.08 -13.93 -6.70
CA GLU A 56 12.27 -14.40 -7.40
C GLU A 56 12.62 -13.49 -8.58
N ALA A 57 11.61 -13.02 -9.34
CA ALA A 57 11.81 -12.02 -10.39
C ALA A 57 12.42 -10.75 -9.80
N ARG A 58 11.89 -10.30 -8.69
CA ARG A 58 12.38 -9.12 -7.94
C ARG A 58 13.82 -9.31 -7.46
N LEU A 59 14.19 -10.47 -6.93
CA LEU A 59 15.54 -10.77 -6.49
C LEU A 59 16.55 -10.73 -7.66
N ARG A 60 16.15 -11.17 -8.86
CA ARG A 60 16.99 -11.04 -10.06
C ARG A 60 17.26 -9.58 -10.43
N ASP A 61 16.22 -8.73 -10.38
CA ASP A 61 16.35 -7.28 -10.62
C ASP A 61 17.24 -6.63 -9.56
N MET A 62 17.00 -6.93 -8.28
CA MET A 62 17.83 -6.44 -7.18
C MET A 62 19.31 -6.81 -7.35
N ALA A 63 19.60 -8.03 -7.81
CA ALA A 63 20.97 -8.47 -8.03
C ALA A 63 21.63 -7.69 -9.20
N ARG A 64 20.89 -7.48 -10.29
CA ARG A 64 21.35 -6.68 -11.44
C ARG A 64 21.66 -5.24 -11.04
N ASP A 65 20.82 -4.64 -10.19
CA ASP A 65 20.89 -3.21 -9.86
C ASP A 65 21.69 -2.94 -8.56
N GLY A 66 22.32 -3.97 -7.96
CA GLY A 66 23.13 -3.85 -6.77
C GLY A 66 22.33 -3.50 -5.50
N VAL A 67 21.04 -3.82 -5.48
CA VAL A 67 20.16 -3.63 -4.32
C VAL A 67 20.31 -4.83 -3.38
N ARG A 68 20.73 -4.57 -2.14
CA ARG A 68 20.92 -5.61 -1.14
C ARG A 68 19.63 -5.93 -0.38
N LEU A 69 18.87 -4.91 -0.03
CA LEU A 69 17.64 -5.01 0.76
C LEU A 69 16.58 -4.06 0.20
N GLN A 70 15.35 -4.52 0.16
CA GLN A 70 14.17 -3.70 -0.13
C GLN A 70 13.18 -3.72 1.02
N VAL A 71 12.51 -2.57 1.23
CA VAL A 71 11.35 -2.45 2.11
C VAL A 71 10.09 -2.55 1.25
N LEU A 72 9.34 -3.62 1.45
CA LEU A 72 8.14 -3.93 0.69
C LEU A 72 6.90 -3.31 1.35
N SER A 73 6.06 -2.71 0.55
CA SER A 73 4.74 -2.20 0.94
C SER A 73 3.71 -2.49 -0.14
N THR A 74 2.43 -2.29 0.14
CA THR A 74 1.41 -2.43 -0.92
C THR A 74 1.39 -1.23 -1.87
N VAL A 75 0.87 -1.41 -3.08
CA VAL A 75 0.62 -0.30 -4.01
C VAL A 75 -0.50 0.59 -3.45
N PRO A 76 -0.38 1.93 -3.44
CA PRO A 76 -1.36 2.81 -2.80
C PRO A 76 -2.81 2.70 -3.28
N VAL A 77 -3.04 2.26 -4.52
CA VAL A 77 -4.41 1.96 -5.00
C VAL A 77 -5.13 0.91 -4.16
N MET A 78 -4.38 0.11 -3.38
CA MET A 78 -4.88 -0.93 -2.50
C MET A 78 -5.23 -0.41 -1.09
N PHE A 79 -4.99 0.84 -0.73
CA PHE A 79 -5.36 1.39 0.58
C PHE A 79 -6.86 1.31 0.85
N SER A 80 -7.67 1.50 -0.20
CA SER A 80 -9.12 1.27 -0.19
C SER A 80 -9.87 1.97 0.95
N TYR A 81 -9.44 3.20 1.33
CA TYR A 81 -10.08 3.96 2.41
C TYR A 81 -11.54 4.35 2.11
N TRP A 82 -11.94 4.34 0.83
CA TRP A 82 -13.30 4.54 0.36
C TRP A 82 -14.25 3.37 0.71
N ALA A 83 -13.70 2.19 0.98
CA ALA A 83 -14.48 0.97 1.20
C ALA A 83 -15.07 0.91 2.63
N GLN A 84 -16.06 0.05 2.81
CA GLN A 84 -16.57 -0.24 4.15
C GLN A 84 -15.42 -0.75 5.05
N PRO A 85 -15.31 -0.27 6.30
CA PRO A 85 -14.16 -0.53 7.17
C PRO A 85 -13.79 -2.01 7.32
N GLN A 86 -14.79 -2.89 7.46
CA GLN A 86 -14.53 -4.33 7.56
C GLN A 86 -13.87 -4.88 6.30
N HIS A 87 -14.37 -4.52 5.12
CA HIS A 87 -13.86 -5.03 3.85
C HIS A 87 -12.46 -4.47 3.53
N ALA A 88 -12.21 -3.20 3.88
CA ALA A 88 -10.86 -2.63 3.79
C ALA A 88 -9.88 -3.35 4.74
N HIS A 89 -10.33 -3.71 5.95
CA HIS A 89 -9.53 -4.49 6.89
C HIS A 89 -9.24 -5.91 6.36
N ASP A 90 -10.24 -6.57 5.80
CA ASP A 90 -10.03 -7.91 5.22
C ASP A 90 -9.01 -7.88 4.07
N LEU A 91 -9.08 -6.86 3.20
CA LEU A 91 -8.08 -6.66 2.15
C LEU A 91 -6.70 -6.34 2.75
N ALA A 92 -6.61 -5.44 3.74
CA ALA A 92 -5.35 -5.09 4.39
C ALA A 92 -4.66 -6.35 4.96
N ARG A 93 -5.40 -7.26 5.58
CA ARG A 93 -4.86 -8.53 6.07
C ARG A 93 -4.29 -9.39 4.95
N VAL A 94 -5.01 -9.57 3.84
CA VAL A 94 -4.51 -10.33 2.67
C VAL A 94 -3.19 -9.75 2.16
N LEU A 95 -3.09 -8.43 2.08
CA LEU A 95 -1.88 -7.74 1.60
C LEU A 95 -0.71 -7.89 2.59
N ASN A 96 -0.98 -7.72 3.88
CA ASN A 96 0.03 -7.82 4.93
C ASN A 96 0.52 -9.26 5.10
N ASP A 97 -0.37 -10.25 5.04
CA ASP A 97 -0.01 -11.66 5.11
C ASP A 97 0.90 -12.07 3.94
N HIS A 98 0.58 -11.62 2.72
CA HIS A 98 1.46 -11.85 1.57
C HIS A 98 2.86 -11.23 1.75
N ILE A 99 2.94 -9.97 2.22
CA ILE A 99 4.24 -9.34 2.49
C ILE A 99 5.01 -10.14 3.55
N ALA A 100 4.33 -10.61 4.60
CA ALA A 100 4.95 -11.41 5.66
C ALA A 100 5.49 -12.75 5.12
N GLU A 101 4.76 -13.43 4.24
CA GLU A 101 5.22 -14.64 3.56
C GLU A 101 6.50 -14.40 2.76
N VAL A 102 6.55 -13.30 1.99
CA VAL A 102 7.73 -12.93 1.20
C VAL A 102 8.92 -12.61 2.11
N VAL A 103 8.71 -11.84 3.18
CA VAL A 103 9.76 -11.51 4.16
C VAL A 103 10.27 -12.76 4.86
N ALA A 104 9.39 -13.67 5.27
CA ALA A 104 9.77 -14.92 5.93
C ALA A 104 10.61 -15.83 5.00
N ALA A 105 10.29 -15.86 3.70
CA ALA A 105 11.06 -16.64 2.72
C ALA A 105 12.47 -16.06 2.45
N TRP A 106 12.64 -14.74 2.53
CA TRP A 106 13.93 -14.07 2.28
C TRP A 106 14.23 -12.97 3.29
N PRO A 107 14.43 -13.31 4.58
CA PRO A 107 14.51 -12.34 5.70
C PRO A 107 15.71 -11.41 5.66
N THR A 108 16.77 -11.75 4.90
CA THR A 108 17.95 -10.90 4.71
C THR A 108 17.84 -9.97 3.50
N ARG A 109 16.77 -10.12 2.71
CA ARG A 109 16.57 -9.39 1.45
C ARG A 109 15.37 -8.45 1.50
N PHE A 110 14.40 -8.72 2.35
CA PHE A 110 13.17 -7.95 2.45
C PHE A 110 12.82 -7.60 3.88
N LEU A 111 12.26 -6.40 4.06
CA LEU A 111 11.49 -5.97 5.22
C LEU A 111 10.09 -5.61 4.76
N GLY A 112 9.09 -5.70 5.61
CA GLY A 112 7.71 -5.37 5.29
C GLY A 112 7.22 -4.12 5.98
N LEU A 113 6.41 -3.30 5.31
CA LEU A 113 5.54 -2.31 5.91
C LEU A 113 4.09 -2.72 5.68
N GLY A 114 3.30 -2.77 6.76
CA GLY A 114 1.89 -3.11 6.67
C GLY A 114 1.05 -1.98 6.09
N THR A 115 -0.18 -2.31 5.69
CA THR A 115 -1.20 -1.32 5.35
C THR A 115 -2.37 -1.41 6.32
N LEU A 116 -3.05 -0.29 6.59
CA LEU A 116 -4.09 -0.17 7.61
C LEU A 116 -5.40 0.33 7.01
N PRO A 117 -6.57 -0.09 7.53
CA PRO A 117 -7.87 0.49 7.20
C PRO A 117 -8.06 1.82 7.96
N MET A 118 -7.37 2.89 7.53
CA MET A 118 -7.26 4.17 8.24
C MET A 118 -8.60 4.86 8.48
N GLN A 119 -9.64 4.55 7.69
CA GLN A 119 -11.01 5.11 7.88
C GLN A 119 -11.73 4.57 9.12
N ASP A 120 -11.16 3.57 9.82
CA ASP A 120 -11.66 3.05 11.10
C ASP A 120 -10.48 2.91 12.08
N PRO A 121 -10.25 3.88 12.95
CA PRO A 121 -9.12 3.89 13.87
C PRO A 121 -9.01 2.64 14.75
N ALA A 122 -10.14 2.10 15.21
CA ALA A 122 -10.11 0.89 16.05
C ALA A 122 -9.62 -0.34 15.28
N ARG A 123 -10.00 -0.48 14.01
CA ARG A 123 -9.48 -1.54 13.14
C ARG A 123 -8.04 -1.29 12.72
N ALA A 124 -7.69 -0.04 12.44
CA ALA A 124 -6.33 0.34 12.08
C ALA A 124 -5.35 0.01 13.21
N ILE A 125 -5.69 0.33 14.46
CA ILE A 125 -4.85 0.01 15.63
C ILE A 125 -4.68 -1.50 15.80
N ARG A 126 -5.76 -2.30 15.70
CA ARG A 126 -5.63 -3.76 15.79
C ARG A 126 -4.73 -4.35 14.69
N GLU A 127 -4.84 -3.84 13.48
CA GLU A 127 -4.00 -4.30 12.38
C GLU A 127 -2.54 -3.83 12.53
N LEU A 128 -2.32 -2.62 13.05
CA LEU A 128 -1.00 -2.12 13.40
C LEU A 128 -0.33 -3.00 14.46
N GLU A 129 -1.06 -3.35 15.52
CA GLU A 129 -0.58 -4.28 16.56
C GLU A 129 -0.19 -5.62 15.95
N ARG A 130 -1.04 -6.18 15.07
CA ARG A 130 -0.75 -7.43 14.37
C ARG A 130 0.52 -7.31 13.51
N CYS A 131 0.64 -6.24 12.73
CA CYS A 131 1.82 -6.01 11.91
C CYS A 131 3.11 -5.97 12.75
N ARG A 132 3.08 -5.30 13.89
CA ARG A 132 4.23 -5.17 14.78
C ARG A 132 4.57 -6.43 15.56
N ARG A 133 3.56 -7.05 16.18
CA ARG A 133 3.75 -8.16 17.13
C ARG A 133 3.78 -9.52 16.47
N ASP A 134 2.89 -9.76 15.50
CA ASP A 134 2.72 -11.08 14.91
C ASP A 134 3.51 -11.23 13.60
N LEU A 135 3.52 -10.20 12.74
CA LEU A 135 4.21 -10.23 11.45
C LEU A 135 5.65 -9.72 11.51
N GLY A 136 6.05 -9.08 12.61
CA GLY A 136 7.41 -8.58 12.82
C GLY A 136 7.80 -7.40 11.93
N PHE A 137 6.84 -6.66 11.39
CA PHE A 137 7.12 -5.49 10.56
C PHE A 137 7.65 -4.32 11.40
N PRO A 138 8.62 -3.53 10.91
CA PRO A 138 9.09 -2.33 11.60
C PRO A 138 8.04 -1.21 11.67
N GLY A 139 6.98 -1.28 10.87
CA GLY A 139 5.93 -0.28 10.82
C GLY A 139 4.95 -0.48 9.69
N VAL A 140 4.33 0.62 9.25
CA VAL A 140 3.25 0.63 8.27
C VAL A 140 3.42 1.74 7.23
N GLN A 141 2.82 1.54 6.05
CA GLN A 141 2.62 2.56 5.03
C GLN A 141 1.18 3.04 5.05
N ILE A 142 0.97 4.35 5.08
CA ILE A 142 -0.34 5.00 5.03
C ILE A 142 -0.42 6.01 3.89
N GLY A 143 -1.62 6.40 3.50
CA GLY A 143 -1.85 7.47 2.53
C GLY A 143 -1.60 8.86 3.13
N SER A 144 -1.39 9.86 2.26
CA SER A 144 -1.21 11.27 2.64
C SER A 144 -2.45 11.91 3.27
N HIS A 145 -3.61 11.31 3.08
CA HIS A 145 -4.89 11.70 3.70
C HIS A 145 -5.84 10.50 3.72
N VAL A 146 -6.92 10.61 4.49
CA VAL A 146 -7.97 9.59 4.59
C VAL A 146 -9.31 10.18 4.17
N ASN A 147 -9.80 9.83 2.98
CA ASN A 147 -11.09 10.33 2.44
C ASN A 147 -11.21 11.87 2.48
N GLY A 148 -10.11 12.58 2.17
CA GLY A 148 -10.05 14.04 2.17
C GLY A 148 -9.77 14.67 3.54
N GLN A 149 -9.63 13.89 4.60
CA GLN A 149 -9.19 14.35 5.92
C GLN A 149 -7.65 14.31 5.98
N ASN A 150 -7.03 15.42 6.34
CA ASN A 150 -5.59 15.48 6.56
C ASN A 150 -5.16 14.62 7.76
N LEU A 151 -3.87 14.35 7.87
CA LEU A 151 -3.35 13.48 8.91
C LEU A 151 -3.42 14.08 10.33
N ASP A 152 -3.64 15.39 10.47
CA ASP A 152 -3.89 16.10 11.74
C ASP A 152 -5.35 15.97 12.24
N ASP A 153 -6.22 15.27 11.53
CA ASP A 153 -7.60 15.03 12.00
C ASP A 153 -7.58 14.27 13.32
N LEU A 154 -8.30 14.82 14.32
CA LEU A 154 -8.34 14.25 15.67
C LEU A 154 -8.85 12.81 15.71
N ALA A 155 -9.65 12.39 14.73
CA ALA A 155 -10.12 11.01 14.63
C ALA A 155 -8.96 10.03 14.30
N LEU A 156 -7.88 10.51 13.67
CA LEU A 156 -6.72 9.68 13.32
C LEU A 156 -5.66 9.65 14.44
N TYR A 157 -5.71 10.60 15.38
CA TYR A 157 -4.73 10.72 16.46
C TYR A 157 -4.48 9.42 17.24
N PRO A 158 -5.51 8.62 17.61
CA PRO A 158 -5.30 7.36 18.33
C PRO A 158 -4.43 6.34 17.56
N ILE A 159 -4.40 6.41 16.22
CA ILE A 159 -3.55 5.53 15.41
C ILE A 159 -2.08 5.91 15.59
N PHE A 160 -1.77 7.21 15.63
CA PHE A 160 -0.41 7.71 15.84
C PHE A 160 0.08 7.47 17.27
N GLU A 161 -0.81 7.59 18.28
CA GLU A 161 -0.49 7.19 19.66
C GLU A 161 -0.11 5.71 19.73
N ALA A 162 -0.93 4.83 19.12
CA ALA A 162 -0.63 3.40 19.07
C ALA A 162 0.68 3.10 18.31
N ALA A 163 0.97 3.83 17.23
CA ALA A 163 2.23 3.70 16.52
C ALA A 163 3.43 4.08 17.39
N GLN A 164 3.32 5.13 18.17
CA GLN A 164 4.35 5.54 19.12
C GLN A 164 4.54 4.50 20.23
N GLU A 165 3.46 3.99 20.83
CA GLU A 165 3.51 2.96 21.87
C GLU A 165 4.14 1.65 21.39
N LEU A 166 3.94 1.32 20.12
CA LEU A 166 4.46 0.12 19.48
C LEU A 166 5.85 0.30 18.88
N ASP A 167 6.45 1.48 18.99
CA ASP A 167 7.71 1.85 18.31
C ASP A 167 7.64 1.49 16.82
N ALA A 168 6.54 1.85 16.18
CA ALA A 168 6.27 1.58 14.78
C ALA A 168 6.63 2.77 13.90
N CYS A 169 7.41 2.55 12.84
CA CYS A 169 7.60 3.61 11.85
C CYS A 169 6.32 3.79 11.00
N VAL A 170 6.05 5.05 10.63
CA VAL A 170 4.95 5.40 9.75
C VAL A 170 5.53 5.99 8.47
N PHE A 171 5.34 5.29 7.35
CA PHE A 171 5.74 5.74 6.02
C PHE A 171 4.52 6.35 5.31
N VAL A 172 4.55 7.67 5.09
CA VAL A 172 3.47 8.39 4.42
C VAL A 172 3.69 8.39 2.91
N HIS A 173 2.71 7.90 2.15
CA HIS A 173 2.75 7.81 0.70
C HIS A 173 1.70 8.75 0.07
N PRO A 174 2.05 9.57 -0.94
CA PRO A 174 1.08 10.38 -1.66
C PRO A 174 -0.03 9.51 -2.28
N TRP A 175 -1.26 9.91 -2.06
CA TRP A 175 -2.45 9.19 -2.49
C TRP A 175 -3.53 10.16 -2.93
N ASP A 176 -4.29 9.80 -3.99
CA ASP A 176 -5.44 10.53 -4.52
C ASP A 176 -5.26 12.06 -4.58
N MET A 177 -4.24 12.47 -5.35
CA MET A 177 -3.69 13.82 -5.41
C MET A 177 -4.74 14.91 -5.59
N LEU A 178 -4.57 16.01 -4.87
CA LEU A 178 -5.36 17.26 -5.01
C LEU A 178 -5.46 17.72 -6.46
N ALA A 179 -6.59 18.34 -6.83
CA ALA A 179 -6.82 18.95 -8.13
C ALA A 179 -6.51 18.02 -9.33
N ARG A 180 -6.81 16.74 -9.19
CA ARG A 180 -6.55 15.70 -10.20
C ARG A 180 -7.17 16.02 -11.56
N ASP A 181 -8.33 16.66 -11.57
CA ASP A 181 -9.03 17.16 -12.76
C ASP A 181 -8.21 18.19 -13.56
N ARG A 182 -7.43 19.02 -12.86
CA ARG A 182 -6.55 20.04 -13.47
C ARG A 182 -5.21 19.47 -13.92
N MET A 183 -4.85 18.26 -13.50
CA MET A 183 -3.55 17.63 -13.73
C MET A 183 -3.61 16.49 -14.78
N SER A 184 -4.65 16.42 -15.60
CA SER A 184 -4.88 15.32 -16.56
C SER A 184 -3.86 15.23 -17.71
N ARG A 185 -2.99 16.23 -17.88
CA ARG A 185 -1.97 16.30 -18.94
C ARG A 185 -0.56 16.43 -18.38
N HIS A 186 0.45 16.20 -19.23
CA HIS A 186 1.87 16.46 -18.96
C HIS A 186 2.44 15.74 -17.73
N TRP A 187 1.91 14.59 -17.37
CA TRP A 187 2.33 13.81 -16.19
C TRP A 187 2.24 14.59 -14.87
N LEU A 188 1.45 15.66 -14.82
CA LEU A 188 1.31 16.53 -13.66
C LEU A 188 0.88 15.80 -12.37
N PRO A 189 0.08 14.70 -12.38
CA PRO A 189 -0.19 13.95 -11.16
C PRO A 189 1.08 13.48 -10.47
N TRP A 190 2.10 13.06 -11.24
CA TRP A 190 3.39 12.62 -10.69
C TRP A 190 4.38 13.77 -10.45
N LEU A 191 4.46 14.72 -11.37
CA LEU A 191 5.44 15.80 -11.29
C LEU A 191 5.07 16.88 -10.27
N VAL A 192 3.80 17.12 -10.04
CA VAL A 192 3.27 18.17 -9.16
C VAL A 192 2.39 17.57 -8.07
N GLY A 193 1.44 16.70 -8.42
CA GLY A 193 0.48 16.15 -7.49
C GLY A 193 1.12 15.38 -6.34
N MET A 194 1.97 14.41 -6.63
CA MET A 194 2.62 13.60 -5.59
C MET A 194 3.50 14.42 -4.63
N PRO A 195 4.40 15.30 -5.10
CA PRO A 195 5.17 16.19 -4.21
C PRO A 195 4.28 17.10 -3.37
N THR A 196 3.20 17.66 -3.96
CA THR A 196 2.28 18.55 -3.25
C THR A 196 1.52 17.81 -2.14
N GLU A 197 1.00 16.63 -2.43
CA GLU A 197 0.34 15.77 -1.43
C GLU A 197 1.30 15.41 -0.29
N THR A 198 2.53 15.04 -0.62
CA THR A 198 3.54 14.72 0.39
C THR A 198 3.86 15.94 1.26
N ALA A 199 3.99 17.12 0.64
CA ALA A 199 4.24 18.37 1.39
C ALA A 199 3.05 18.72 2.30
N LEU A 200 1.81 18.58 1.80
CA LEU A 200 0.61 18.83 2.60
C LEU A 200 0.52 17.87 3.79
N ALA A 201 0.75 16.59 3.57
CA ALA A 201 0.75 15.59 4.63
C ALA A 201 1.82 15.88 5.69
N ALA A 202 3.05 16.23 5.26
CA ALA A 202 4.14 16.57 6.18
C ALA A 202 3.87 17.85 6.98
N CYS A 203 3.14 18.82 6.41
CA CYS A 203 2.78 20.05 7.11
C CYS A 203 1.58 19.86 8.06
N SER A 204 0.80 18.80 7.89
CA SER A 204 -0.36 18.48 8.74
C SER A 204 0.01 17.57 9.93
N LEU A 205 1.20 17.01 9.97
CA LEU A 205 1.74 16.20 11.08
C LEU A 205 2.58 17.05 12.03
#